data_9e3b6c40a524d881fd14cf5bfe04e73b
#
_entry.id   9e3b6c40a524d881fd14cf5bfe04e73b
#
_cell.length_a   1.000
_cell.length_b   1.000
_cell.length_c   1.000
_cell.angle_alpha   90.00
_cell.angle_beta   90.00
_cell.angle_gamma   90.00
#
_symmetry.space_group_name_H-M   'P 1'
#
loop_
_entity.id
_entity.type
_entity.pdbx_description
1 polymer ?
#
loop_
_entity_poly.entity_id
_entity_poly.type
_entity_poly.pdbx_seq_one_letter_code
_entity_poly.pdbx_strand_id
1 'polypeptide(L)' 'MSLTSHLQELKRKHKSLSEEVEQAQRAPGIDDLTVASMKKQKLRLKEEIERLS' A
#
# COMPACT_ATOMS: atom_id res chain seq x y z
N MET A 1 -0.81 -18.53 12.16
CA MET A 1 -0.58 -17.13 12.53
C MET A 1 -1.83 -16.54 13.17
N SER A 2 -1.64 -15.70 14.17
CA SER A 2 -2.78 -15.04 14.80
C SER A 2 -3.30 -13.91 13.89
N LEU A 3 -4.54 -13.52 14.12
CA LEU A 3 -5.15 -12.40 13.38
C LEU A 3 -4.35 -11.12 13.59
N THR A 4 -3.84 -10.92 14.81
CA THR A 4 -3.05 -9.75 15.14
C THR A 4 -1.77 -9.69 14.32
N SER A 5 -1.08 -10.82 14.17
CA SER A 5 0.15 -10.87 13.36
C SER A 5 -0.14 -10.58 11.89
N HIS A 6 -1.24 -11.13 11.38
CA HIS A 6 -1.64 -10.89 10.00
C HIS A 6 -1.96 -9.41 9.78
N LEU A 7 -2.67 -8.81 10.71
CA LEU A 7 -3.02 -7.40 10.63
C LEU A 7 -1.78 -6.51 10.66
N GLN A 8 -0.82 -6.84 11.51
CA GLN A 8 0.43 -6.09 11.58
C GLN A 8 1.21 -6.18 10.27
N GLU A 9 1.22 -7.34 9.63
CA GLU A 9 1.87 -7.50 8.34
C GLU A 9 1.21 -6.64 7.26
N LEU A 10 -0.12 -6.61 7.24
CA LEU A 10 -0.85 -5.78 6.29
C LEU A 10 -0.55 -4.30 6.50
N LYS A 11 -0.51 -3.87 7.75
CA LYS A 11 -0.19 -2.47 8.07
C LYS A 11 1.23 -2.11 7.64
N ARG A 12 2.17 -3.03 7.82
CA ARG A 12 3.56 -2.82 7.40
C ARG A 12 3.66 -2.70 5.89
N LYS A 13 2.98 -3.58 5.17
CA LYS A 13 2.95 -3.53 3.70
C LYS A 13 2.31 -2.23 3.21
N HIS A 14 1.24 -1.81 3.86
CA HIS A 14 0.57 -0.57 3.51
C HIS A 14 1.51 0.63 3.67
N LYS A 15 2.25 0.68 4.77
CA LYS A 15 3.20 1.75 5.02
C LYS A 15 4.32 1.76 3.97
N SER A 16 4.88 0.59 3.68
CA SER A 16 5.94 0.47 2.68
C SER A 16 5.46 0.91 1.31
N LEU A 17 4.29 0.47 0.92
CA LEU A 17 3.72 0.82 -0.38
C LEU A 17 3.38 2.31 -0.44
N SER A 18 2.92 2.88 0.67
CA SER A 18 2.64 4.32 0.74
C SER A 18 3.91 5.13 0.47
N GLU A 19 5.03 4.72 1.05
CA GLU A 19 6.31 5.38 0.82
C GLU A 19 6.75 5.24 -0.64
N GLU A 20 6.56 4.06 -1.22
CA GLU A 20 6.88 3.84 -2.62
C GLU A 20 6.04 4.72 -3.54
N VAL A 21 4.76 4.87 -3.23
CA VAL A 21 3.88 5.74 -4.03
C VAL A 21 4.36 7.19 -3.97
N GLU A 22 4.74 7.66 -2.79
CA GLU A 22 5.24 9.02 -2.64
C GLU A 22 6.49 9.24 -3.47
N GLN A 23 7.43 8.31 -3.42
CA GLN A 23 8.66 8.40 -4.20
C GLN A 23 8.37 8.35 -5.69
N ALA A 24 7.45 7.48 -6.09
CA ALA A 24 7.07 7.36 -7.48
C ALA A 24 6.45 8.64 -8.02
N GLN A 25 5.64 9.32 -7.21
CA GLN A 25 5.01 10.57 -7.62
C GLN A 25 6.04 11.70 -7.79
N ARG A 26 7.14 11.63 -7.07
CA ARG A 26 8.21 12.63 -7.16
C ARG A 26 9.20 12.33 -8.26
N ALA A 27 9.26 11.09 -8.73
CA ALA A 27 10.25 10.68 -9.72
C ALA A 27 9.85 11.20 -11.11
N PRO A 28 10.72 11.99 -11.76
CA PRO A 28 10.46 12.42 -13.14
C PRO A 28 10.56 11.22 -14.07
N GLY A 29 9.63 11.09 -14.99
CA GLY A 29 9.66 10.03 -15.97
C GLY A 29 8.98 8.74 -15.55
N ILE A 30 8.39 8.69 -14.34
CA ILE A 30 7.62 7.52 -13.98
C ILE A 30 6.27 7.55 -14.70
N ASP A 31 5.81 6.37 -15.10
CA ASP A 31 4.58 6.22 -15.82
C ASP A 31 3.38 6.44 -14.90
N ASP A 32 2.40 7.24 -15.37
CA ASP A 32 1.18 7.48 -14.62
C ASP A 32 0.43 6.17 -14.34
N LEU A 33 0.51 5.24 -15.26
CA LEU A 33 -0.13 3.94 -15.13
C LEU A 33 0.47 3.16 -13.97
N THR A 34 1.79 3.24 -13.81
CA THR A 34 2.48 2.60 -12.70
C THR A 34 2.05 3.18 -11.37
N VAL A 35 1.98 4.51 -11.28
CA VAL A 35 1.55 5.20 -10.07
C VAL A 35 0.10 4.82 -9.73
N ALA A 36 -0.77 4.80 -10.73
CA ALA A 36 -2.17 4.43 -10.53
C ALA A 36 -2.30 3.00 -10.00
N SER A 37 -1.50 2.08 -10.53
CA SER A 37 -1.48 0.70 -10.08
C SER A 37 -1.06 0.59 -8.62
N MET A 38 -0.02 1.33 -8.23
CA MET A 38 0.47 1.34 -6.85
C MET A 38 -0.58 1.91 -5.89
N LYS A 39 -1.25 2.98 -6.29
CA LYS A 39 -2.32 3.57 -5.49
C LYS A 39 -3.47 2.60 -5.29
N LYS A 40 -3.80 1.84 -6.32
CA LYS A 40 -4.85 0.84 -6.25
C LYS A 40 -4.50 -0.27 -5.28
N GLN A 41 -3.25 -0.73 -5.29
CA GLN A 41 -2.78 -1.73 -4.34
C GLN A 41 -2.82 -1.20 -2.91
N LYS A 42 -2.42 0.04 -2.71
CA LYS A 42 -2.48 0.69 -1.41
C LYS A 42 -3.89 0.73 -0.88
N LEU A 43 -4.84 1.08 -1.74
CA LEU A 43 -6.25 1.15 -1.35
C LEU A 43 -6.77 -0.23 -0.95
N ARG A 44 -6.41 -1.26 -1.69
CA ARG A 44 -6.83 -2.63 -1.37
C ARG A 44 -6.31 -3.06 0.00
N LEU A 45 -5.06 -2.75 0.30
CA LEU A 45 -4.49 -3.06 1.60
C LEU A 45 -5.21 -2.32 2.72
N LYS A 46 -5.54 -1.06 2.49
CA LYS A 46 -6.27 -0.27 3.46
C LYS A 46 -7.64 -0.87 3.74
N GLU A 47 -8.36 -1.27 2.71
CA GLU A 47 -9.67 -1.88 2.86
C GLU A 47 -9.59 -3.19 3.63
N GLU A 48 -8.56 -3.98 3.38
CA GLU A 48 -8.35 -5.24 4.08
C GLU A 48 -8.06 -5.01 5.55
N ILE A 49 -7.24 -4.01 5.86
CA ILE A 49 -6.94 -3.64 7.23
C ILE A 49 -8.21 -3.21 7.96
N GLU A 50 -9.02 -2.38 7.33
CA GLU A 50 -10.27 -1.91 7.92
C GLU A 50 -11.25 -3.05 8.14
N ARG A 51 -11.28 -4.01 7.24
CA ARG A 51 -12.16 -5.16 7.35
C ARG A 51 -11.79 -6.04 8.55
N LEU A 52 -10.49 -6.15 8.82
CA LEU A 52 -9.99 -7.02 9.88
C LEU A 52 -9.91 -6.35 11.25
N SER A 53 -9.99 -5.04 11.30
CA SER A 53 -9.88 -4.31 12.57
C SER A 53 -11.21 -4.03 13.24
#